data_10c737d6e86ff8e5d72a4f598190c717
#
_entry.id   10c737d6e86ff8e5d72a4f598190c717
#
_cell.length_a   1.000
_cell.length_b   1.000
_cell.length_c   1.000
_cell.angle_alpha   90.00
_cell.angle_beta   90.00
_cell.angle_gamma   90.00
#
_symmetry.space_group_name_H-M   'P 1'
#
loop_
_entity.id
_entity.type
_entity.pdbx_description
1 polymer ?
#
loop_
_entity_poly.entity_id
_entity_poly.type
_entity_poly.pdbx_seq_one_letter_code
_entity_poly.pdbx_strand_id
1 'polypeptide(L)'
;ASKPERYEKAMGSGADLICIDLEDSVPAAAKDSAREDAIDALKWLDLSKTAVRINGIRTAEGLADLLALRASDKKPCLLFIPMVEHAVEIEIAKSALGVGTGGFVPLIETVRGLSNAIEIAAADGVAAVMFGGGDFSSELGVKMDWEPLLTARSQLVMACAAAKVYCVDVPFIDIANEAGLADETARVKALGFHAKAAIHPSQIAIIKMGMKPTEAEVAEAKDALAAFEAAGGAVIRH
;
A
#
# COMPACT_ATOMS: atom_id res chain seq x y z
N ALA A 1 1.19 6.25 14.78
CA ALA A 1 0.36 7.33 15.31
C ALA A 1 0.85 7.89 16.65
N SER A 2 1.62 7.15 17.43
CA SER A 2 2.09 7.55 18.77
C SER A 2 3.01 8.79 18.84
N LYS A 3 3.27 9.47 17.73
CA LYS A 3 4.15 10.64 17.63
C LYS A 3 3.57 11.70 16.67
N PRO A 4 2.50 12.42 17.08
CA PRO A 4 1.83 13.41 16.22
C PRO A 4 2.76 14.50 15.68
N GLU A 5 3.81 14.85 16.43
CA GLU A 5 4.82 15.83 16.02
C GLU A 5 5.59 15.43 14.74
N ARG A 6 5.46 14.19 14.29
CA ARG A 6 6.08 13.69 13.07
C ARG A 6 5.20 13.85 11.82
N TYR A 7 3.91 14.15 11.98
CA TYR A 7 2.98 14.19 10.84
C TYR A 7 3.34 15.31 9.86
N GLU A 8 3.64 16.53 10.35
CA GLU A 8 4.10 17.63 9.49
C GLU A 8 5.40 17.28 8.76
N LYS A 9 6.35 16.65 9.47
CA LYS A 9 7.59 16.18 8.85
C LYS A 9 7.35 15.12 7.77
N ALA A 10 6.41 14.22 7.99
CA ALA A 10 6.02 13.22 7.00
C ALA A 10 5.40 13.87 5.76
N MET A 11 4.51 14.86 5.93
CA MET A 11 3.94 15.64 4.81
C MET A 11 5.01 16.34 3.99
N GLY A 12 6.06 16.86 4.63
CA GLY A 12 7.19 17.52 3.97
C GLY A 12 8.25 16.56 3.41
N SER A 13 8.08 15.24 3.54
CA SER A 13 9.10 14.24 3.16
C SER A 13 9.26 14.04 1.65
N GLY A 14 8.30 14.50 0.86
CA GLY A 14 8.25 14.26 -0.59
C GLY A 14 7.58 12.94 -1.00
N ALA A 15 7.03 12.16 -0.06
CA ALA A 15 6.19 11.01 -0.38
C ALA A 15 4.90 11.45 -1.08
N ASP A 16 4.38 10.61 -1.97
CA ASP A 16 3.12 10.90 -2.67
C ASP A 16 1.90 10.64 -1.77
N LEU A 17 2.05 9.73 -0.81
CA LEU A 17 1.07 9.39 0.22
C LEU A 17 1.79 9.22 1.56
N ILE A 18 1.22 9.73 2.65
CA ILE A 18 1.64 9.41 4.01
C ILE A 18 0.62 8.49 4.66
N CYS A 19 1.07 7.56 5.51
CA CYS A 19 0.21 6.66 6.24
C CYS A 19 0.38 6.86 7.75
N ILE A 20 -0.70 7.24 8.43
CA ILE A 20 -0.77 7.23 9.89
C ILE A 20 -1.01 5.79 10.32
N ASP A 21 -0.07 5.23 11.05
CA ASP A 21 -0.13 3.84 11.46
C ASP A 21 -0.67 3.68 12.88
N LEU A 22 -1.80 2.99 13.03
CA LEU A 22 -2.42 2.63 14.31
C LEU A 22 -2.07 1.19 14.75
N GLU A 23 -1.40 0.44 13.89
CA GLU A 23 -1.10 -0.96 14.11
C GLU A 23 0.28 -1.16 14.77
N ASP A 24 1.25 -1.71 14.06
CA ASP A 24 2.54 -2.19 14.59
C ASP A 24 3.37 -1.12 15.29
N SER A 25 3.29 0.11 14.82
CA SER A 25 4.04 1.23 15.41
C SER A 25 3.48 1.71 16.75
N VAL A 26 2.35 1.16 17.21
CA VAL A 26 1.63 1.60 18.41
C VAL A 26 1.54 0.46 19.43
N PRO A 27 2.15 0.60 20.63
CA PRO A 27 1.97 -0.38 21.70
C PRO A 27 0.51 -0.54 22.12
N ALA A 28 0.12 -1.73 22.59
CA ALA A 28 -1.26 -2.03 22.97
C ALA A 28 -1.85 -1.01 23.96
N ALA A 29 -1.08 -0.60 24.96
CA ALA A 29 -1.53 0.38 25.96
C ALA A 29 -1.74 1.81 25.44
N ALA A 30 -1.27 2.10 24.21
CA ALA A 30 -1.36 3.42 23.59
C ALA A 30 -2.36 3.45 22.41
N LYS A 31 -3.06 2.35 22.13
CA LYS A 31 -3.97 2.27 20.96
C LYS A 31 -5.07 3.32 20.99
N ASP A 32 -5.70 3.54 22.15
CA ASP A 32 -6.80 4.50 22.28
C ASP A 32 -6.32 5.94 22.06
N SER A 33 -5.23 6.35 22.75
CA SER A 33 -4.67 7.69 22.56
C SER A 33 -4.15 7.93 21.15
N ALA A 34 -3.53 6.93 20.52
CA ALA A 34 -3.06 7.04 19.15
C ALA A 34 -4.21 7.17 18.14
N ARG A 35 -5.34 6.52 18.41
CA ARG A 35 -6.56 6.66 17.62
C ARG A 35 -7.12 8.08 17.70
N GLU A 36 -7.20 8.64 18.91
CA GLU A 36 -7.62 10.03 19.13
C GLU A 36 -6.72 11.01 18.39
N ASP A 37 -5.39 10.87 18.55
CA ASP A 37 -4.39 11.68 17.87
C ASP A 37 -4.52 11.60 16.34
N ALA A 38 -4.77 10.40 15.80
CA ALA A 38 -4.97 10.21 14.36
C ALA A 38 -6.24 10.92 13.85
N ILE A 39 -7.35 10.78 14.57
CA ILE A 39 -8.62 11.46 14.22
C ILE A 39 -8.44 12.99 14.28
N ASP A 40 -7.74 13.50 15.28
CA ASP A 40 -7.46 14.93 15.38
C ASP A 40 -6.53 15.41 14.26
N ALA A 41 -5.55 14.62 13.87
CA ALA A 41 -4.67 14.92 12.75
C ALA A 41 -5.40 15.05 11.41
N LEU A 42 -6.43 14.25 11.17
CA LEU A 42 -7.24 14.35 9.95
C LEU A 42 -7.97 15.70 9.79
N LYS A 43 -8.07 16.51 10.85
CA LYS A 43 -8.72 17.82 10.79
C LYS A 43 -7.86 18.88 10.09
N TRP A 44 -6.52 18.71 10.07
CA TRP A 44 -5.58 19.70 9.56
C TRP A 44 -4.59 19.16 8.52
N LEU A 45 -4.47 17.85 8.34
CA LEU A 45 -3.65 17.24 7.29
C LEU A 45 -4.31 17.38 5.91
N ASP A 46 -3.48 17.36 4.86
CA ASP A 46 -3.96 17.23 3.47
C ASP A 46 -4.53 15.81 3.25
N LEU A 47 -5.84 15.71 3.31
CA LEU A 47 -6.53 14.42 3.19
C LEU A 47 -6.33 13.73 1.85
N SER A 48 -6.02 14.47 0.78
CA SER A 48 -5.74 13.87 -0.54
C SER A 48 -4.45 13.06 -0.56
N LYS A 49 -3.58 13.27 0.45
CA LYS A 49 -2.28 12.59 0.62
C LYS A 49 -2.16 11.83 1.94
N THR A 50 -3.24 11.70 2.68
CA THR A 50 -3.23 11.05 4.00
C THR A 50 -4.03 9.76 3.98
N ALA A 51 -3.35 8.67 4.28
CA ALA A 51 -3.92 7.37 4.56
C ALA A 51 -3.86 7.05 6.07
N VAL A 52 -4.65 6.09 6.50
CA VAL A 52 -4.57 5.50 7.85
C VAL A 52 -4.47 3.99 7.72
N ARG A 53 -3.52 3.37 8.42
CA ARG A 53 -3.51 1.92 8.64
C ARG A 53 -4.16 1.65 9.99
N ILE A 54 -5.29 1.00 9.97
CA ILE A 54 -6.03 0.58 11.18
C ILE A 54 -5.45 -0.72 11.74
N ASN A 55 -5.89 -1.12 12.92
CA ASN A 55 -5.65 -2.46 13.43
C ASN A 55 -6.49 -3.48 12.64
N GLY A 56 -6.07 -4.75 12.66
CA GLY A 56 -6.80 -5.82 11.96
C GLY A 56 -8.27 -5.86 12.36
N ILE A 57 -9.17 -5.90 11.39
CA ILE A 57 -10.63 -5.78 11.63
C ILE A 57 -11.23 -6.95 12.42
N ARG A 58 -10.49 -8.03 12.57
CA ARG A 58 -10.86 -9.17 13.42
C ARG A 58 -10.50 -8.96 14.89
N THR A 59 -9.98 -7.79 15.25
CA THR A 59 -9.63 -7.39 16.62
C THR A 59 -10.58 -6.32 17.16
N ALA A 60 -10.64 -6.18 18.48
CA ALA A 60 -11.42 -5.12 19.12
C ALA A 60 -10.90 -3.73 18.74
N GLU A 61 -9.58 -3.59 18.64
CA GLU A 61 -8.90 -2.35 18.25
C GLU A 61 -9.26 -1.93 16.80
N GLY A 62 -9.28 -2.88 15.87
CA GLY A 62 -9.64 -2.59 14.47
C GLY A 62 -11.10 -2.16 14.33
N LEU A 63 -12.01 -2.78 15.08
CA LEU A 63 -13.40 -2.36 15.11
C LEU A 63 -13.56 -0.97 15.74
N ALA A 64 -12.81 -0.69 16.82
CA ALA A 64 -12.81 0.63 17.45
C ALA A 64 -12.25 1.72 16.50
N ASP A 65 -11.20 1.42 15.73
CA ASP A 65 -10.64 2.32 14.72
C ASP A 65 -11.67 2.65 13.63
N LEU A 66 -12.39 1.65 13.12
CA LEU A 66 -13.44 1.85 12.12
C LEU A 66 -14.58 2.73 12.65
N LEU A 67 -15.02 2.49 13.90
CA LEU A 67 -16.09 3.28 14.52
C LEU A 67 -15.66 4.72 14.78
N ALA A 68 -14.41 4.94 15.21
CA ALA A 68 -13.87 6.29 15.41
C ALA A 68 -13.76 7.04 14.08
N LEU A 69 -13.24 6.37 13.03
CA LEU A 69 -13.23 6.94 11.69
C LEU A 69 -14.63 7.22 11.18
N ARG A 70 -15.61 6.34 11.41
CA ARG A 70 -17.00 6.57 11.06
C ARG A 70 -17.56 7.84 11.71
N ALA A 71 -17.28 8.05 12.99
CA ALA A 71 -17.76 9.20 13.75
C ALA A 71 -17.07 10.53 13.37
N SER A 72 -15.89 10.46 12.76
CA SER A 72 -15.16 11.64 12.31
C SER A 72 -15.80 12.29 11.08
N ASP A 73 -15.84 13.63 11.03
CA ASP A 73 -16.25 14.40 9.85
C ASP A 73 -15.23 14.35 8.71
N LYS A 74 -14.00 13.95 9.02
CA LYS A 74 -12.87 13.86 8.09
C LYS A 74 -12.44 12.40 7.91
N LYS A 75 -12.22 12.00 6.66
CA LYS A 75 -11.79 10.64 6.32
C LYS A 75 -10.46 10.70 5.56
N PRO A 76 -9.57 9.71 5.75
CA PRO A 76 -8.37 9.60 4.93
C PRO A 76 -8.74 9.26 3.48
N CYS A 77 -7.86 9.58 2.52
CA CYS A 77 -8.09 9.18 1.13
C CYS A 77 -8.03 7.67 0.94
N LEU A 78 -7.18 6.97 1.71
CA LEU A 78 -7.07 5.51 1.68
C LEU A 78 -7.07 4.94 3.09
N LEU A 79 -7.70 3.78 3.25
CA LEU A 79 -7.66 3.00 4.49
C LEU A 79 -6.90 1.69 4.25
N PHE A 80 -5.78 1.54 4.92
CA PHE A 80 -4.98 0.32 4.93
C PHE A 80 -5.54 -0.65 5.98
N ILE A 81 -5.84 -1.87 5.56
CA ILE A 81 -6.43 -2.91 6.40
C ILE A 81 -5.45 -4.08 6.47
N PRO A 82 -4.78 -4.30 7.62
CA PRO A 82 -3.80 -5.37 7.75
C PRO A 82 -4.47 -6.74 7.90
N MET A 83 -3.70 -7.80 7.66
CA MET A 83 -4.05 -9.20 7.90
C MET A 83 -5.34 -9.66 7.20
N VAL A 84 -5.64 -9.12 6.02
CA VAL A 84 -6.83 -9.50 5.26
C VAL A 84 -6.66 -10.87 4.63
N GLU A 85 -7.59 -11.77 4.89
CA GLU A 85 -7.61 -13.14 4.36
C GLU A 85 -8.82 -13.43 3.47
N HIS A 86 -9.88 -12.60 3.54
CA HIS A 86 -11.11 -12.82 2.77
C HIS A 86 -11.72 -11.50 2.29
N ALA A 87 -12.34 -11.52 1.11
CA ALA A 87 -13.00 -10.34 0.53
C ALA A 87 -14.10 -9.75 1.43
N VAL A 88 -14.81 -10.59 2.18
CA VAL A 88 -15.85 -10.16 3.14
C VAL A 88 -15.33 -9.19 4.20
N GLU A 89 -14.03 -9.23 4.50
CA GLU A 89 -13.42 -8.29 5.46
C GLU A 89 -13.45 -6.85 4.93
N ILE A 90 -13.30 -6.67 3.62
CA ILE A 90 -13.45 -5.37 2.97
C ILE A 90 -14.91 -4.90 3.01
N GLU A 91 -15.86 -5.81 2.78
CA GLU A 91 -17.30 -5.50 2.86
C GLU A 91 -17.70 -5.07 4.27
N ILE A 92 -17.16 -5.75 5.31
CA ILE A 92 -17.37 -5.37 6.71
C ILE A 92 -16.78 -3.98 6.97
N ALA A 93 -15.53 -3.73 6.57
CA ALA A 93 -14.89 -2.42 6.76
C ALA A 93 -15.68 -1.31 6.07
N LYS A 94 -16.11 -1.54 4.82
CA LYS A 94 -16.92 -0.59 4.05
C LYS A 94 -18.25 -0.30 4.73
N SER A 95 -18.96 -1.33 5.18
CA SER A 95 -20.23 -1.20 5.87
C SER A 95 -20.08 -0.48 7.22
N ALA A 96 -19.05 -0.83 8.00
CA ALA A 96 -18.78 -0.23 9.29
C ALA A 96 -18.38 1.25 9.17
N LEU A 97 -17.55 1.60 8.19
CA LEU A 97 -17.07 2.97 7.98
C LEU A 97 -18.15 3.89 7.38
N GLY A 98 -19.02 3.35 6.54
CA GLY A 98 -20.00 4.12 5.75
C GLY A 98 -19.33 4.79 4.54
N VAL A 99 -19.90 5.91 4.09
CA VAL A 99 -19.39 6.66 2.92
C VAL A 99 -18.27 7.63 3.33
N GLY A 100 -17.34 7.90 2.42
CA GLY A 100 -16.40 9.03 2.53
C GLY A 100 -14.90 8.70 2.49
N THR A 101 -14.46 7.43 2.40
CA THR A 101 -13.06 7.11 2.03
C THR A 101 -12.90 7.02 0.53
N GLY A 102 -11.71 7.35 0.02
CA GLY A 102 -11.37 7.21 -1.39
C GLY A 102 -11.13 5.76 -1.82
N GLY A 103 -10.81 4.84 -0.88
CA GLY A 103 -10.61 3.43 -1.17
C GLY A 103 -9.95 2.66 -0.03
N PHE A 104 -9.96 1.33 -0.19
CA PHE A 104 -9.33 0.40 0.73
C PHE A 104 -8.03 -0.16 0.13
N VAL A 105 -7.07 -0.40 1.00
CA VAL A 105 -5.80 -1.06 0.67
C VAL A 105 -5.63 -2.25 1.62
N PRO A 106 -6.16 -3.44 1.29
CA PRO A 106 -5.86 -4.64 2.05
C PRO A 106 -4.38 -4.99 2.00
N LEU A 107 -3.82 -5.41 3.14
CA LEU A 107 -2.48 -5.96 3.23
C LEU A 107 -2.57 -7.49 3.19
N ILE A 108 -1.85 -8.07 2.23
CA ILE A 108 -1.72 -9.53 2.11
C ILE A 108 -0.44 -9.94 2.85
N GLU A 109 -0.64 -10.51 4.04
CA GLU A 109 0.39 -10.77 5.04
C GLU A 109 0.44 -12.24 5.47
N THR A 110 -0.49 -13.06 4.91
CA THR A 110 -0.60 -14.48 5.21
C THR A 110 -0.72 -15.31 3.91
N VAL A 111 -0.34 -16.58 3.99
CA VAL A 111 -0.50 -17.53 2.88
C VAL A 111 -1.97 -17.68 2.50
N ARG A 112 -2.88 -17.62 3.48
CA ARG A 112 -4.33 -17.66 3.22
C ARG A 112 -4.79 -16.41 2.47
N GLY A 113 -4.36 -15.22 2.89
CA GLY A 113 -4.65 -13.97 2.18
C GLY A 113 -4.15 -14.00 0.75
N LEU A 114 -2.94 -14.52 0.52
CA LEU A 114 -2.40 -14.67 -0.82
C LEU A 114 -3.21 -15.67 -1.67
N SER A 115 -3.66 -16.77 -1.10
CA SER A 115 -4.51 -17.74 -1.80
C SER A 115 -5.84 -17.15 -2.27
N ASN A 116 -6.36 -16.15 -1.55
CA ASN A 116 -7.60 -15.44 -1.86
C ASN A 116 -7.38 -14.05 -2.50
N ALA A 117 -6.14 -13.72 -2.88
CA ALA A 117 -5.77 -12.37 -3.30
C ALA A 117 -6.58 -11.85 -4.50
N ILE A 118 -6.99 -12.71 -5.43
CA ILE A 118 -7.81 -12.31 -6.59
C ILE A 118 -9.19 -11.81 -6.11
N GLU A 119 -9.83 -12.52 -5.21
CA GLU A 119 -11.16 -12.15 -4.67
C GLU A 119 -11.05 -10.89 -3.81
N ILE A 120 -10.00 -10.80 -2.98
CA ILE A 120 -9.73 -9.63 -2.14
C ILE A 120 -9.48 -8.40 -3.01
N ALA A 121 -8.63 -8.52 -4.03
CA ALA A 121 -8.33 -7.41 -4.94
C ALA A 121 -9.54 -6.94 -5.75
N ALA A 122 -10.46 -7.85 -6.09
CA ALA A 122 -11.69 -7.56 -6.83
C ALA A 122 -12.83 -7.03 -5.95
N ALA A 123 -12.67 -6.99 -4.62
CA ALA A 123 -13.71 -6.50 -3.72
C ALA A 123 -14.01 -5.02 -3.96
N ASP A 124 -15.28 -4.66 -3.88
CA ASP A 124 -15.74 -3.31 -4.18
C ASP A 124 -15.15 -2.27 -3.20
N GLY A 125 -14.53 -1.24 -3.76
CA GLY A 125 -13.85 -0.17 -3.03
C GLY A 125 -12.36 -0.41 -2.81
N VAL A 126 -11.79 -1.54 -3.25
CA VAL A 126 -10.34 -1.75 -3.23
C VAL A 126 -9.67 -0.89 -4.30
N ALA A 127 -8.76 -0.01 -3.89
CA ALA A 127 -8.00 0.87 -4.78
C ALA A 127 -6.61 0.30 -5.10
N ALA A 128 -6.04 -0.38 -4.13
CA ALA A 128 -4.73 -1.02 -4.24
C ALA A 128 -4.67 -2.23 -3.30
N VAL A 129 -3.68 -3.11 -3.49
CA VAL A 129 -3.33 -4.17 -2.54
C VAL A 129 -1.87 -4.02 -2.16
N MET A 130 -1.54 -4.16 -0.88
CA MET A 130 -0.17 -4.08 -0.41
C MET A 130 0.35 -5.47 0.00
N PHE A 131 1.59 -5.76 -0.35
CA PHE A 131 2.30 -6.94 0.13
C PHE A 131 2.88 -6.67 1.53
N GLY A 132 2.49 -7.45 2.52
CA GLY A 132 3.01 -7.37 3.89
C GLY A 132 4.08 -8.43 4.15
N GLY A 133 5.26 -8.23 3.55
CA GLY A 133 6.35 -9.22 3.53
C GLY A 133 6.91 -9.58 4.91
N GLY A 134 6.77 -8.72 5.92
CA GLY A 134 7.22 -8.99 7.29
C GLY A 134 6.50 -10.17 7.91
N ASP A 135 5.19 -10.06 8.08
CA ASP A 135 4.36 -11.13 8.65
C ASP A 135 4.28 -12.35 7.74
N PHE A 136 4.24 -12.12 6.42
CA PHE A 136 4.28 -13.20 5.45
C PHE A 136 5.54 -14.07 5.58
N SER A 137 6.72 -13.45 5.70
CA SER A 137 7.98 -14.19 5.90
C SER A 137 8.02 -14.90 7.25
N SER A 138 7.44 -14.30 8.29
CA SER A 138 7.31 -14.89 9.62
C SER A 138 6.44 -16.14 9.59
N GLU A 139 5.28 -16.11 8.92
CA GLU A 139 4.39 -17.27 8.75
C GLU A 139 5.09 -18.41 7.99
N LEU A 140 5.88 -18.09 6.96
CA LEU A 140 6.67 -19.08 6.22
C LEU A 140 7.88 -19.62 6.99
N GLY A 141 8.30 -18.98 8.09
CA GLY A 141 9.52 -19.32 8.82
C GLY A 141 10.82 -19.03 8.02
N VAL A 142 10.79 -18.00 7.16
CA VAL A 142 11.94 -17.59 6.33
C VAL A 142 12.35 -16.16 6.64
N LYS A 143 13.53 -15.77 6.15
CA LYS A 143 13.93 -14.36 6.18
C LYS A 143 13.11 -13.55 5.19
N MET A 144 12.92 -12.27 5.49
CA MET A 144 12.31 -11.30 4.58
C MET A 144 13.32 -10.89 3.49
N ASP A 145 13.75 -11.87 2.71
CA ASP A 145 14.69 -11.70 1.59
C ASP A 145 13.95 -11.83 0.25
N TRP A 146 14.62 -11.45 -0.83
CA TRP A 146 14.02 -11.44 -2.16
C TRP A 146 13.55 -12.82 -2.62
N GLU A 147 14.48 -13.81 -2.60
CA GLU A 147 14.22 -15.15 -3.17
C GLU A 147 13.07 -15.89 -2.49
N PRO A 148 12.96 -15.96 -1.15
CA PRO A 148 11.83 -16.62 -0.49
C PRO A 148 10.46 -15.99 -0.81
N LEU A 149 10.45 -14.68 -1.05
CA LEU A 149 9.21 -13.92 -1.24
C LEU A 149 8.88 -13.64 -2.71
N LEU A 150 9.73 -14.03 -3.67
CA LEU A 150 9.55 -13.76 -5.09
C LEU A 150 8.24 -14.35 -5.64
N THR A 151 7.93 -15.60 -5.28
CA THR A 151 6.70 -16.27 -5.73
C THR A 151 5.47 -15.56 -5.20
N ALA A 152 5.46 -15.16 -3.93
CA ALA A 152 4.34 -14.45 -3.33
C ALA A 152 4.13 -13.07 -3.98
N ARG A 153 5.21 -12.32 -4.20
CA ARG A 153 5.17 -11.04 -4.92
C ARG A 153 4.59 -11.21 -6.33
N SER A 154 5.04 -12.21 -7.07
CA SER A 154 4.57 -12.47 -8.44
C SER A 154 3.08 -12.84 -8.47
N GLN A 155 2.61 -13.68 -7.54
CA GLN A 155 1.20 -14.05 -7.44
C GLN A 155 0.33 -12.83 -7.10
N LEU A 156 0.79 -11.97 -6.19
CA LEU A 156 0.05 -10.77 -5.83
C LEU A 156 -0.07 -9.79 -7.00
N VAL A 157 1.00 -9.58 -7.76
CA VAL A 157 0.97 -8.74 -8.97
C VAL A 157 -0.06 -9.29 -9.97
N MET A 158 -0.09 -10.61 -10.20
CA MET A 158 -1.07 -11.22 -11.09
C MET A 158 -2.52 -11.04 -10.58
N ALA A 159 -2.74 -11.14 -9.26
CA ALA A 159 -4.05 -10.89 -8.66
C ALA A 159 -4.50 -9.44 -8.85
N CYS A 160 -3.61 -8.47 -8.59
CA CYS A 160 -3.87 -7.05 -8.79
C CYS A 160 -4.14 -6.71 -10.26
N ALA A 161 -3.37 -7.29 -11.19
CA ALA A 161 -3.56 -7.10 -12.62
C ALA A 161 -4.93 -7.64 -13.08
N ALA A 162 -5.36 -8.82 -12.60
CA ALA A 162 -6.67 -9.38 -12.91
C ALA A 162 -7.82 -8.49 -12.42
N ALA A 163 -7.68 -7.90 -11.24
CA ALA A 163 -8.66 -6.99 -10.64
C ALA A 163 -8.54 -5.53 -11.16
N LYS A 164 -7.47 -5.18 -11.88
CA LYS A 164 -7.15 -3.83 -12.38
C LYS A 164 -6.98 -2.81 -11.25
N VAL A 165 -6.35 -3.22 -10.16
CA VAL A 165 -6.00 -2.38 -9.02
C VAL A 165 -4.49 -2.23 -8.89
N TYR A 166 -4.03 -1.21 -8.17
CA TYR A 166 -2.61 -0.99 -7.93
C TYR A 166 -2.04 -2.03 -6.97
N CYS A 167 -0.74 -2.33 -7.15
CA CYS A 167 0.02 -3.21 -6.26
C CYS A 167 1.14 -2.43 -5.60
N VAL A 168 1.24 -2.52 -4.26
CA VAL A 168 2.23 -1.81 -3.43
C VAL A 168 3.14 -2.83 -2.76
N ASP A 169 4.46 -2.66 -2.89
CA ASP A 169 5.44 -3.54 -2.23
C ASP A 169 5.76 -3.07 -0.81
N VAL A 170 6.21 -4.02 0.01
CA VAL A 170 6.65 -3.86 1.40
C VAL A 170 7.83 -2.89 1.51
N PRO A 171 8.05 -2.21 2.67
CA PRO A 171 9.24 -1.40 2.90
C PRO A 171 10.53 -2.22 2.86
N PHE A 172 11.63 -1.58 2.45
CA PHE A 172 12.98 -2.10 2.61
C PHE A 172 13.50 -1.75 4.01
N ILE A 173 13.88 -2.76 4.80
CA ILE A 173 14.12 -2.59 6.24
C ILE A 173 15.50 -1.99 6.55
N ASP A 174 16.54 -2.34 5.80
CA ASP A 174 17.89 -1.83 6.04
C ASP A 174 18.04 -0.40 5.49
N ILE A 175 17.70 0.58 6.33
CA ILE A 175 17.71 2.00 5.97
C ILE A 175 19.10 2.48 5.52
N ALA A 176 20.18 1.87 6.01
CA ALA A 176 21.54 2.26 5.68
C ALA A 176 22.00 1.71 4.31
N ASN A 177 21.32 0.70 3.78
CA ASN A 177 21.70 0.04 2.53
C ASN A 177 20.94 0.65 1.32
N GLU A 178 21.35 1.83 0.91
CA GLU A 178 20.76 2.55 -0.23
C GLU A 178 20.90 1.77 -1.55
N ALA A 179 22.01 1.08 -1.77
CA ALA A 179 22.23 0.28 -2.97
C ALA A 179 21.28 -0.92 -3.04
N GLY A 180 21.07 -1.61 -1.91
CA GLY A 180 20.09 -2.69 -1.80
C GLY A 180 18.66 -2.22 -2.03
N LEU A 181 18.30 -1.05 -1.49
CA LEU A 181 17.00 -0.43 -1.75
C LEU A 181 16.80 -0.12 -3.23
N ALA A 182 17.81 0.43 -3.90
CA ALA A 182 17.72 0.75 -5.34
C ALA A 182 17.58 -0.52 -6.19
N ASP A 183 18.34 -1.58 -5.90
CA ASP A 183 18.24 -2.87 -6.58
C ASP A 183 16.86 -3.51 -6.37
N GLU A 184 16.40 -3.60 -5.13
CA GLU A 184 15.06 -4.16 -4.85
C GLU A 184 13.95 -3.34 -5.50
N THR A 185 14.05 -2.01 -5.51
CA THR A 185 13.06 -1.15 -6.17
C THR A 185 12.99 -1.40 -7.67
N ALA A 186 14.13 -1.59 -8.33
CA ALA A 186 14.18 -1.92 -9.75
C ALA A 186 13.54 -3.30 -10.04
N ARG A 187 13.82 -4.30 -9.21
CA ARG A 187 13.20 -5.63 -9.33
C ARG A 187 11.69 -5.59 -9.09
N VAL A 188 11.24 -4.84 -8.09
CA VAL A 188 9.83 -4.64 -7.77
C VAL A 188 9.11 -3.99 -8.94
N LYS A 189 9.67 -2.93 -9.53
CA LYS A 189 9.12 -2.31 -10.76
C LYS A 189 9.05 -3.32 -11.91
N ALA A 190 10.11 -4.09 -12.13
CA ALA A 190 10.17 -5.09 -13.20
C ALA A 190 9.15 -6.23 -13.03
N LEU A 191 8.75 -6.56 -11.79
CA LEU A 191 7.66 -7.51 -11.52
C LEU A 191 6.27 -6.93 -11.83
N GLY A 192 6.12 -5.61 -11.91
CA GLY A 192 4.84 -4.96 -12.17
C GLY A 192 4.17 -4.33 -10.94
N PHE A 193 4.90 -4.11 -9.85
CA PHE A 193 4.41 -3.26 -8.77
C PHE A 193 4.33 -1.80 -9.21
N HIS A 194 3.36 -1.08 -8.67
CA HIS A 194 3.10 0.32 -9.00
C HIS A 194 3.69 1.29 -7.98
N ALA A 195 3.93 0.82 -6.76
CA ALA A 195 4.47 1.61 -5.66
C ALA A 195 5.25 0.72 -4.69
N LYS A 196 6.09 1.36 -3.87
CA LYS A 196 6.82 0.72 -2.78
C LYS A 196 6.70 1.59 -1.53
N ALA A 197 6.42 0.97 -0.38
CA ALA A 197 6.36 1.66 0.89
C ALA A 197 7.76 2.06 1.38
N ALA A 198 7.83 3.14 2.15
CA ALA A 198 9.03 3.62 2.82
C ALA A 198 8.79 3.75 4.32
N ILE A 199 9.79 3.43 5.13
CA ILE A 199 9.76 3.58 6.59
C ILE A 199 10.66 4.73 7.07
N HIS A 200 11.44 5.33 6.17
CA HIS A 200 12.30 6.46 6.47
C HIS A 200 12.33 7.46 5.31
N PRO A 201 12.38 8.80 5.60
CA PRO A 201 12.41 9.82 4.54
C PRO A 201 13.57 9.68 3.55
N SER A 202 14.74 9.19 3.96
CA SER A 202 15.89 8.99 3.06
C SER A 202 15.62 7.99 1.93
N GLN A 203 14.66 7.08 2.09
CA GLN A 203 14.30 6.08 1.09
C GLN A 203 13.46 6.66 -0.06
N ILE A 204 12.76 7.77 0.18
CA ILE A 204 11.74 8.29 -0.75
C ILE A 204 12.33 8.67 -2.11
N ALA A 205 13.45 9.38 -2.12
CA ALA A 205 14.08 9.80 -3.37
C ALA A 205 14.55 8.61 -4.21
N ILE A 206 15.13 7.59 -3.57
CA ILE A 206 15.62 6.37 -4.21
C ILE A 206 14.44 5.59 -4.81
N ILE A 207 13.37 5.38 -4.04
CA ILE A 207 12.16 4.69 -4.50
C ILE A 207 11.52 5.44 -5.67
N LYS A 208 11.33 6.76 -5.56
CA LYS A 208 10.75 7.57 -6.64
C LYS A 208 11.57 7.52 -7.92
N MET A 209 12.89 7.54 -7.81
CA MET A 209 13.77 7.41 -8.97
C MET A 209 13.65 6.03 -9.61
N GLY A 210 13.66 4.95 -8.81
CA GLY A 210 13.57 3.58 -9.30
C GLY A 210 12.20 3.22 -9.89
N MET A 211 11.11 3.78 -9.37
CA MET A 211 9.75 3.53 -9.87
C MET A 211 9.39 4.38 -11.10
N LYS A 212 10.08 5.49 -11.31
CA LYS A 212 9.82 6.38 -12.46
C LYS A 212 10.19 5.68 -13.78
N PRO A 213 9.38 5.82 -14.86
CA PRO A 213 9.79 5.39 -16.18
C PRO A 213 11.06 6.09 -16.64
N THR A 214 11.97 5.37 -17.28
CA THR A 214 13.16 5.93 -17.91
C THR A 214 12.80 6.72 -19.17
N GLU A 215 13.68 7.62 -19.60
CA GLU A 215 13.47 8.35 -20.85
C GLU A 215 13.36 7.41 -22.06
N ALA A 216 14.11 6.30 -22.05
CA ALA A 216 14.05 5.28 -23.09
C ALA A 216 12.69 4.58 -23.13
N GLU A 217 12.15 4.14 -21.96
CA GLU A 217 10.81 3.54 -21.85
C GLU A 217 9.71 4.51 -22.34
N VAL A 218 9.85 5.80 -22.02
CA VAL A 218 8.91 6.83 -22.49
C VAL A 218 9.00 7.05 -23.99
N ALA A 219 10.21 7.07 -24.56
CA ALA A 219 10.41 7.22 -25.99
C ALA A 219 9.83 6.01 -26.76
N GLU A 220 10.15 4.80 -26.33
CA GLU A 220 9.62 3.55 -26.91
C GLU A 220 8.08 3.52 -26.89
N ALA A 221 7.47 3.90 -25.76
CA ALA A 221 6.01 3.95 -25.65
C ALA A 221 5.39 4.98 -26.61
N LYS A 222 6.03 6.15 -26.81
CA LYS A 222 5.57 7.17 -27.76
C LYS A 222 5.68 6.68 -29.20
N ASP A 223 6.79 6.03 -29.56
CA ASP A 223 7.01 5.50 -30.89
C ASP A 223 6.00 4.38 -31.19
N ALA A 224 5.73 3.49 -30.22
CA ALA A 224 4.71 2.45 -30.36
C ALA A 224 3.31 3.03 -30.57
N LEU A 225 2.94 4.09 -29.82
CA LEU A 225 1.66 4.77 -29.98
C LEU A 225 1.54 5.44 -31.37
N ALA A 226 2.57 6.15 -31.81
CA ALA A 226 2.59 6.79 -33.13
C ALA A 226 2.47 5.76 -34.26
N ALA A 227 3.17 4.64 -34.13
CA ALA A 227 3.07 3.57 -35.14
C ALA A 227 1.68 2.91 -35.14
N PHE A 228 1.05 2.71 -33.98
CA PHE A 228 -0.32 2.18 -33.86
C PHE A 228 -1.35 3.13 -34.52
N GLU A 229 -1.23 4.42 -34.26
CA GLU A 229 -2.09 5.44 -34.87
C GLU A 229 -1.91 5.49 -36.41
N ALA A 230 -0.66 5.46 -36.89
CA ALA A 230 -0.36 5.44 -38.33
C ALA A 230 -0.91 4.19 -39.03
N ALA A 231 -1.00 3.07 -38.32
CA ALA A 231 -1.57 1.82 -38.82
C ALA A 231 -3.13 1.75 -38.72
N GLY A 232 -3.77 2.87 -38.38
CA GLY A 232 -5.23 2.91 -38.20
C GLY A 232 -5.77 2.06 -37.05
N GLY A 233 -4.95 1.82 -36.01
CA GLY A 233 -5.31 1.00 -34.87
C GLY A 233 -5.07 -0.50 -35.04
N ALA A 234 -4.39 -0.92 -36.10
CA ALA A 234 -4.01 -2.32 -36.29
C ALA A 234 -2.78 -2.68 -35.44
N VAL A 235 -2.75 -3.93 -34.96
CA VAL A 235 -1.59 -4.46 -34.23
C VAL A 235 -0.42 -4.61 -35.22
N ILE A 236 0.66 -3.90 -34.96
CA ILE A 236 1.91 -4.00 -35.68
C ILE A 236 3.00 -4.60 -34.80
N ARG A 237 3.94 -5.37 -35.38
CA ARG A 237 5.17 -5.72 -34.68
C ARG A 237 6.08 -4.49 -34.62
N HIS A 238 6.45 -4.14 -33.42
CA HIS A 238 7.44 -3.08 -33.15
C HIS A 238 8.80 -3.71 -32.92
#